data_96f5622d5157155af6f150f67d55da48
#
_entry.id   96f5622d5157155af6f150f67d55da48
#
_cell.length_a   1.000
_cell.length_b   1.000
_cell.length_c   1.000
_cell.angle_alpha   90.00
_cell.angle_beta   90.00
_cell.angle_gamma   90.00
#
_symmetry.space_group_name_H-M   'P 1'
#
loop_
_entity.id
_entity.type
_entity.pdbx_description
1 polymer ?
#
loop_
_entity_poly.entity_id
_entity_poly.type
_entity_poly.pdbx_seq_one_letter_code
_entity_poly.pdbx_strand_id
1 'polypeptide(L)'
;IEQLVRENCSTTDLLEDTKEPLDVFSYHYYNGVSERLASVMPSGHWLADTAHTEAYLDVALNCARTYAPLRDKYCPGGEMWVTESGDAGGGGDTWASTYLDVFRTLNELAGFAAITDGVIFHNTLASSDYGFLAREVFDPRPNYFAVLLWNRLMGTTVYDTAEPIREGAHVFAHSRKDGKEGVVYLVINNSLTEATTVELPKSAERYTLAGEGGNVRAAVMTLNGKPLVLGAGNSLPELTPAAQEAGTVTLAPATCTFFVL
;
A
#
# COMPACT_ATOMS: atom_id res chain seq x y z
N ILE A 1 21.55 -4.72 -1.20
CA ILE A 1 21.73 -3.99 -2.47
C ILE A 1 22.45 -2.67 -2.21
N GLU A 2 22.01 -1.82 -1.27
CA GLU A 2 22.70 -0.57 -0.92
C GLU A 2 24.18 -0.77 -0.54
N GLN A 3 24.54 -1.85 0.13
CA GLN A 3 25.91 -2.12 0.54
C GLN A 3 26.81 -2.50 -0.65
N LEU A 4 26.27 -3.19 -1.65
CA LEU A 4 26.98 -3.51 -2.90
C LEU A 4 27.16 -2.28 -3.81
N VAL A 5 26.20 -1.34 -3.78
CA VAL A 5 26.25 -0.09 -4.54
C VAL A 5 27.23 0.92 -3.91
N ARG A 6 27.33 0.95 -2.57
CA ARG A 6 28.24 1.86 -1.85
C ARG A 6 29.73 1.65 -2.16
N GLU A 7 30.12 0.47 -2.62
CA GLU A 7 31.53 0.20 -2.95
C GLU A 7 31.91 0.60 -4.39
N ASN A 8 30.93 0.87 -5.27
CA ASN A 8 31.20 1.07 -6.70
C ASN A 8 30.67 2.36 -7.31
N CYS A 9 29.50 2.86 -6.90
CA CYS A 9 28.92 4.11 -7.39
C CYS A 9 27.69 4.50 -6.57
N SER A 10 27.68 5.67 -5.96
CA SER A 10 26.47 6.18 -5.30
C SER A 10 25.48 6.74 -6.32
N THR A 11 24.20 6.86 -5.93
CA THR A 11 23.20 7.53 -6.78
C THR A 11 23.62 8.96 -7.12
N THR A 12 24.25 9.65 -6.17
CA THR A 12 24.79 11.00 -6.39
C THR A 12 25.90 11.01 -7.42
N ASP A 13 26.88 10.08 -7.31
CA ASP A 13 27.98 9.99 -8.29
C ASP A 13 27.46 9.69 -9.69
N LEU A 14 26.44 8.81 -9.80
CA LEU A 14 25.82 8.50 -11.08
C LEU A 14 25.12 9.70 -11.71
N LEU A 15 24.49 10.55 -10.92
CA LEU A 15 23.66 11.64 -11.42
C LEU A 15 24.43 12.97 -11.56
N GLU A 16 25.55 13.17 -10.82
CA GLU A 16 26.30 14.43 -10.80
C GLU A 16 26.84 14.81 -12.17
N ASP A 17 27.28 13.83 -12.98
CA ASP A 17 27.84 14.05 -14.32
C ASP A 17 26.78 13.96 -15.44
N THR A 18 25.50 13.81 -15.11
CA THR A 18 24.41 13.78 -16.08
C THR A 18 24.23 15.14 -16.71
N LYS A 19 24.43 15.26 -18.05
CA LYS A 19 24.40 16.54 -18.75
C LYS A 19 23.00 17.04 -19.03
N GLU A 20 22.07 16.12 -19.22
CA GLU A 20 20.66 16.44 -19.48
C GLU A 20 19.83 16.17 -18.22
N PRO A 21 18.85 17.02 -17.89
CA PRO A 21 17.95 16.77 -16.78
C PRO A 21 17.11 15.51 -17.03
N LEU A 22 16.78 14.80 -15.96
CA LEU A 22 15.87 13.67 -16.03
C LEU A 22 14.44 14.17 -16.20
N ASP A 23 13.64 13.46 -16.99
CA ASP A 23 12.19 13.71 -17.09
C ASP A 23 11.45 13.09 -15.89
N VAL A 24 11.97 11.96 -15.39
CA VAL A 24 11.41 11.21 -14.26
C VAL A 24 12.55 10.66 -13.41
N PHE A 25 12.43 10.78 -12.11
CA PHE A 25 13.30 10.08 -11.16
C PHE A 25 12.65 8.73 -10.80
N SER A 26 13.25 7.61 -11.16
CA SER A 26 12.68 6.29 -10.89
C SER A 26 13.61 5.38 -10.10
N TYR A 27 13.02 4.49 -9.30
CA TYR A 27 13.75 3.49 -8.53
C TYR A 27 12.90 2.22 -8.32
N HIS A 28 13.56 1.10 -8.02
CA HIS A 28 12.91 -0.12 -7.56
C HIS A 28 12.94 -0.16 -6.04
N TYR A 29 11.87 -0.70 -5.46
CA TYR A 29 11.74 -0.78 -4.02
C TYR A 29 11.07 -2.09 -3.56
N TYR A 30 11.66 -2.71 -2.55
CA TYR A 30 11.10 -3.83 -1.81
C TYR A 30 11.38 -3.64 -0.32
N ASN A 31 10.42 -3.99 0.55
CA ASN A 31 10.63 -3.88 2.00
C ASN A 31 11.79 -4.74 2.49
N GLY A 32 12.03 -5.87 1.84
CA GLY A 32 13.10 -6.78 2.21
C GLY A 32 13.49 -7.75 1.12
N VAL A 33 14.07 -8.85 1.52
CA VAL A 33 14.49 -9.98 0.69
C VAL A 33 13.64 -11.19 1.03
N SER A 34 13.11 -11.87 0.02
CA SER A 34 12.26 -13.06 0.20
C SER A 34 12.95 -14.13 1.03
N GLU A 35 12.21 -14.76 1.92
CA GLU A 35 12.63 -15.93 2.73
C GLU A 35 13.20 -17.06 1.87
N ARG A 36 12.82 -17.15 0.59
CA ARG A 36 13.36 -18.12 -0.37
C ARG A 36 14.86 -17.97 -0.61
N LEU A 37 15.39 -16.78 -0.40
CA LEU A 37 16.80 -16.45 -0.60
C LEU A 37 17.62 -16.54 0.69
N ALA A 38 17.04 -16.99 1.81
CA ALA A 38 17.70 -17.03 3.11
C ALA A 38 19.01 -17.86 3.13
N SER A 39 19.12 -18.86 2.25
CA SER A 39 20.35 -19.67 2.12
C SER A 39 21.53 -18.93 1.51
N VAL A 40 21.27 -17.87 0.70
CA VAL A 40 22.31 -17.06 0.01
C VAL A 40 22.38 -15.64 0.52
N MET A 41 21.30 -15.15 1.11
CA MET A 41 21.17 -13.82 1.72
C MET A 41 20.56 -13.99 3.12
N PRO A 42 21.38 -14.20 4.16
CA PRO A 42 20.88 -14.60 5.49
C PRO A 42 20.25 -13.46 6.31
N SER A 43 20.15 -12.27 5.76
CA SER A 43 19.58 -11.08 6.43
C SER A 43 18.67 -10.30 5.49
N GLY A 44 17.91 -9.36 6.05
CA GLY A 44 17.01 -8.51 5.28
C GLY A 44 15.61 -9.12 5.07
N HIS A 45 15.29 -10.19 5.82
CA HIS A 45 13.98 -10.83 5.78
C HIS A 45 13.05 -10.23 6.84
N TRP A 46 11.77 -10.08 6.48
CA TRP A 46 10.70 -9.76 7.41
C TRP A 46 9.86 -11.00 7.70
N LEU A 47 9.45 -11.16 8.95
CA LEU A 47 8.56 -12.24 9.32
C LEU A 47 7.11 -11.79 9.23
N ALA A 48 6.21 -12.71 8.90
CA ALA A 48 4.78 -12.43 8.87
C ALA A 48 4.24 -11.83 10.18
N ASP A 49 4.82 -12.20 11.33
CA ASP A 49 4.43 -11.68 12.64
C ASP A 49 4.82 -10.20 12.86
N THR A 50 5.68 -9.66 12.02
CA THR A 50 6.12 -8.26 12.08
C THR A 50 5.70 -7.42 10.87
N ALA A 51 5.09 -8.04 9.85
CA ALA A 51 4.71 -7.38 8.60
C ALA A 51 3.51 -6.39 8.70
N HIS A 52 3.02 -6.14 9.90
CA HIS A 52 1.99 -5.15 10.21
C HIS A 52 2.52 -4.01 11.08
N THR A 53 3.75 -4.11 11.59
CA THR A 53 4.32 -3.13 12.52
C THR A 53 4.72 -1.83 11.83
N GLU A 54 4.79 -0.75 12.61
CA GLU A 54 5.28 0.55 12.13
C GLU A 54 6.66 0.45 11.49
N ALA A 55 7.56 -0.33 12.10
CA ALA A 55 8.91 -0.54 11.58
C ALA A 55 8.91 -1.14 10.17
N TYR A 56 7.96 -2.01 9.86
CA TYR A 56 7.79 -2.59 8.54
C TYR A 56 7.10 -1.63 7.57
N LEU A 57 6.03 -0.97 8.00
CA LEU A 57 5.22 -0.09 7.15
C LEU A 57 5.96 1.21 6.77
N ASP A 58 6.84 1.68 7.64
CA ASP A 58 7.64 2.90 7.39
C ASP A 58 8.77 2.70 6.36
N VAL A 59 9.19 1.48 6.05
CA VAL A 59 10.36 1.23 5.19
C VAL A 59 10.17 1.87 3.81
N ALA A 60 9.00 1.68 3.18
CA ALA A 60 8.68 2.25 1.87
C ALA A 60 8.73 3.78 1.87
N LEU A 61 8.11 4.40 2.88
CA LEU A 61 8.02 5.85 2.98
C LEU A 61 9.37 6.49 3.34
N ASN A 62 10.18 5.82 4.16
CA ASN A 62 11.54 6.27 4.46
C ASN A 62 12.44 6.20 3.21
N CYS A 63 12.29 5.17 2.38
CA CYS A 63 12.98 5.08 1.10
C CYS A 63 12.56 6.25 0.18
N ALA A 64 11.27 6.51 0.03
CA ALA A 64 10.75 7.62 -0.77
C ALA A 64 11.25 8.99 -0.27
N ARG A 65 11.22 9.24 1.04
CA ARG A 65 11.75 10.47 1.65
C ARG A 65 13.27 10.64 1.44
N THR A 66 14.00 9.53 1.36
CA THR A 66 15.44 9.56 1.07
C THR A 66 15.71 9.96 -0.38
N TYR A 67 14.88 9.52 -1.32
CA TYR A 67 15.04 9.83 -2.74
C TYR A 67 14.42 11.17 -3.15
N ALA A 68 13.43 11.68 -2.45
CA ALA A 68 12.75 12.92 -2.81
C ALA A 68 13.73 14.12 -2.97
N PRO A 69 14.71 14.37 -2.08
CA PRO A 69 15.71 15.43 -2.27
C PRO A 69 16.60 15.21 -3.51
N LEU A 70 16.88 13.96 -3.88
CA LEU A 70 17.63 13.65 -5.09
C LEU A 70 16.81 13.94 -6.34
N ARG A 71 15.51 13.58 -6.33
CA ARG A 71 14.58 13.97 -7.38
C ARG A 71 14.54 15.49 -7.54
N ASP A 72 14.39 16.24 -6.44
CA ASP A 72 14.32 17.70 -6.47
C ASP A 72 15.60 18.33 -7.06
N LYS A 73 16.77 17.73 -6.78
CA LYS A 73 18.06 18.20 -7.29
C LYS A 73 18.29 17.85 -8.77
N TYR A 74 18.03 16.60 -9.18
CA TYR A 74 18.44 16.08 -10.49
C TYR A 74 17.29 15.95 -11.51
N CYS A 75 16.05 16.10 -11.06
CA CYS A 75 14.84 16.08 -11.86
C CYS A 75 13.86 17.17 -11.40
N PRO A 76 14.29 18.46 -11.43
CA PRO A 76 13.51 19.56 -10.86
C PRO A 76 12.15 19.70 -11.54
N GLY A 77 11.07 19.59 -10.74
CA GLY A 77 9.70 19.61 -11.24
C GLY A 77 9.21 18.30 -11.87
N GLY A 78 10.06 17.27 -11.92
CA GLY A 78 9.69 15.94 -12.41
C GLY A 78 9.05 15.07 -11.35
N GLU A 79 8.38 14.01 -11.81
CA GLU A 79 7.78 13.00 -10.97
C GLU A 79 8.81 12.02 -10.40
N MET A 80 8.46 11.37 -9.30
CA MET A 80 9.22 10.24 -8.76
C MET A 80 8.40 8.96 -8.90
N TRP A 81 8.94 7.95 -9.58
CA TRP A 81 8.26 6.70 -9.84
C TRP A 81 8.91 5.53 -9.09
N VAL A 82 8.11 4.67 -8.49
CA VAL A 82 8.54 3.35 -8.02
C VAL A 82 8.26 2.34 -9.13
N THR A 83 9.28 2.01 -9.92
CA THR A 83 9.12 1.20 -11.13
C THR A 83 9.09 -0.30 -10.89
N GLU A 84 9.40 -0.74 -9.69
CA GLU A 84 9.04 -2.05 -9.11
C GLU A 84 8.80 -1.88 -7.61
N SER A 85 7.71 -2.45 -7.11
CA SER A 85 7.40 -2.49 -5.69
C SER A 85 6.78 -3.83 -5.27
N GLY A 86 7.11 -4.28 -4.08
CA GLY A 86 6.55 -5.47 -3.43
C GLY A 86 7.02 -5.59 -1.98
N ASP A 87 6.55 -6.63 -1.31
CA ASP A 87 6.94 -6.95 0.07
C ASP A 87 8.40 -7.37 0.17
N ALA A 88 8.88 -8.22 -0.75
CA ALA A 88 10.23 -8.75 -0.71
C ALA A 88 10.76 -9.06 -2.11
N GLY A 89 11.95 -8.57 -2.44
CA GLY A 89 12.65 -8.91 -3.68
C GLY A 89 13.00 -10.42 -3.72
N GLY A 90 12.88 -11.02 -4.91
CA GLY A 90 13.12 -12.46 -5.09
C GLY A 90 11.87 -13.32 -5.07
N GLY A 91 10.71 -12.76 -5.37
CA GLY A 91 9.46 -13.48 -5.58
C GLY A 91 8.41 -13.30 -4.47
N GLY A 92 8.66 -12.39 -3.54
CA GLY A 92 7.80 -12.16 -2.38
C GLY A 92 7.91 -13.25 -1.31
N ASP A 93 7.41 -12.97 -0.14
CA ASP A 93 7.22 -13.94 0.93
C ASP A 93 5.86 -14.64 0.79
N THR A 94 5.72 -15.83 1.35
CA THR A 94 4.48 -16.62 1.20
C THR A 94 3.25 -15.92 1.77
N TRP A 95 3.42 -15.07 2.79
CA TRP A 95 2.35 -14.28 3.37
C TRP A 95 1.92 -13.06 2.52
N ALA A 96 2.71 -12.64 1.52
CA ALA A 96 2.36 -11.54 0.62
C ALA A 96 1.11 -11.83 -0.24
N SER A 97 0.76 -13.09 -0.40
CA SER A 97 -0.48 -13.51 -1.09
C SER A 97 -1.74 -13.42 -0.21
N THR A 98 -1.62 -12.96 1.03
CA THR A 98 -2.69 -12.91 2.03
C THR A 98 -3.12 -11.47 2.34
N TYR A 99 -4.17 -11.32 3.15
CA TYR A 99 -4.64 -10.00 3.60
C TYR A 99 -3.56 -9.20 4.35
N LEU A 100 -2.58 -9.86 4.94
CA LEU A 100 -1.52 -9.19 5.71
C LEU A 100 -0.76 -8.13 4.88
N ASP A 101 -0.50 -8.38 3.60
CA ASP A 101 0.21 -7.42 2.74
C ASP A 101 -0.65 -6.24 2.28
N VAL A 102 -1.96 -6.27 2.55
CA VAL A 102 -2.86 -5.14 2.26
C VAL A 102 -2.48 -3.90 3.05
N PHE A 103 -2.01 -4.06 4.31
CA PHE A 103 -1.53 -2.92 5.11
C PHE A 103 -0.39 -2.19 4.42
N ARG A 104 0.66 -2.93 3.99
CA ARG A 104 1.79 -2.35 3.27
C ARG A 104 1.35 -1.69 1.97
N THR A 105 0.56 -2.40 1.16
CA THR A 105 0.14 -1.92 -0.15
C THR A 105 -0.65 -0.60 -0.05
N LEU A 106 -1.63 -0.52 0.84
CA LEU A 106 -2.42 0.71 1.00
C LEU A 106 -1.62 1.83 1.68
N ASN A 107 -0.78 1.50 2.65
CA ASN A 107 0.08 2.48 3.31
C ASN A 107 1.12 3.09 2.35
N GLU A 108 1.70 2.26 1.47
CA GLU A 108 2.63 2.69 0.43
C GLU A 108 1.95 3.63 -0.56
N LEU A 109 0.79 3.25 -1.11
CA LEU A 109 0.02 4.08 -2.04
C LEU A 109 -0.31 5.44 -1.43
N ALA A 110 -0.83 5.44 -0.21
CA ALA A 110 -1.30 6.65 0.45
C ALA A 110 -0.15 7.57 0.87
N GLY A 111 0.89 7.03 1.46
CA GLY A 111 2.05 7.81 1.89
C GLY A 111 2.88 8.32 0.72
N PHE A 112 3.01 7.54 -0.36
CA PHE A 112 3.72 7.96 -1.57
C PHE A 112 2.99 9.10 -2.29
N ALA A 113 1.66 9.06 -2.35
CA ALA A 113 0.83 10.12 -2.94
C ALA A 113 1.03 11.49 -2.27
N ALA A 114 1.46 11.53 -1.00
CA ALA A 114 1.81 12.77 -0.29
C ALA A 114 3.20 13.32 -0.67
N ILE A 115 4.03 12.56 -1.40
CA ILE A 115 5.41 12.91 -1.74
C ILE A 115 5.55 13.31 -3.21
N THR A 116 4.77 12.70 -4.09
CA THR A 116 4.88 12.89 -5.54
C THR A 116 3.57 12.59 -6.28
N ASP A 117 3.42 13.15 -7.48
CA ASP A 117 2.37 12.82 -8.44
C ASP A 117 2.70 11.56 -9.28
N GLY A 118 3.81 10.90 -8.98
CA GLY A 118 4.30 9.73 -9.71
C GLY A 118 3.48 8.45 -9.50
N VAL A 119 3.96 7.36 -10.07
CA VAL A 119 3.27 6.07 -10.05
C VAL A 119 4.07 5.00 -9.31
N ILE A 120 3.35 4.01 -8.77
CA ILE A 120 3.90 2.79 -8.22
C ILE A 120 3.51 1.62 -9.12
N PHE A 121 4.51 0.90 -9.61
CA PHE A 121 4.32 -0.34 -10.37
C PHE A 121 4.49 -1.52 -9.42
N HIS A 122 3.37 -2.08 -9.00
CA HIS A 122 3.38 -3.29 -8.19
C HIS A 122 3.95 -4.46 -9.00
N ASN A 123 4.94 -5.12 -8.49
CA ASN A 123 5.50 -6.33 -9.08
C ASN A 123 4.83 -7.54 -8.43
N THR A 124 3.97 -8.25 -9.11
CA THR A 124 3.62 -8.23 -10.51
C THR A 124 2.13 -8.60 -10.69
N LEU A 125 1.65 -8.70 -11.92
CA LEU A 125 0.23 -9.03 -12.15
C LEU A 125 -0.10 -10.47 -11.73
N ALA A 126 0.62 -11.49 -12.21
CA ALA A 126 0.23 -12.90 -12.08
C ALA A 126 1.41 -13.87 -11.88
N SER A 127 2.46 -13.44 -11.21
CA SER A 127 3.65 -14.25 -10.94
C SER A 127 4.07 -14.09 -9.49
N SER A 128 4.70 -15.13 -8.92
CA SER A 128 5.25 -15.08 -7.57
C SER A 128 4.20 -14.88 -6.46
N ASP A 129 4.62 -14.73 -5.20
CA ASP A 129 3.67 -14.58 -4.09
C ASP A 129 3.12 -13.16 -3.96
N TYR A 130 3.85 -12.14 -4.36
CA TYR A 130 3.37 -10.77 -4.35
C TYR A 130 2.42 -10.41 -5.51
N GLY A 131 2.20 -11.31 -6.49
CA GLY A 131 1.33 -11.01 -7.64
C GLY A 131 -0.10 -10.71 -7.24
N PHE A 132 -0.75 -9.81 -7.95
CA PHE A 132 -2.18 -9.49 -7.75
C PHE A 132 -3.10 -10.67 -8.03
N LEU A 133 -2.71 -11.54 -8.95
CA LEU A 133 -3.45 -12.74 -9.32
C LEU A 133 -2.66 -13.98 -8.91
N ALA A 134 -3.36 -15.01 -8.47
CA ALA A 134 -2.76 -16.29 -8.17
C ALA A 134 -2.21 -16.92 -9.46
N ARG A 135 -0.99 -17.44 -9.38
CA ARG A 135 -0.34 -18.11 -10.50
C ARG A 135 -1.20 -19.29 -10.99
N GLU A 136 -1.25 -19.49 -12.28
CA GLU A 136 -1.94 -20.59 -12.99
C GLU A 136 -3.48 -20.49 -13.01
N VAL A 137 -4.13 -20.11 -11.91
CA VAL A 137 -5.60 -20.00 -11.84
C VAL A 137 -6.11 -18.57 -12.04
N PHE A 138 -5.25 -17.58 -11.86
CA PHE A 138 -5.53 -16.15 -12.01
C PHE A 138 -6.63 -15.60 -11.11
N ASP A 139 -6.92 -16.27 -10.00
CA ASP A 139 -7.84 -15.74 -8.98
C ASP A 139 -7.24 -14.48 -8.33
N PRO A 140 -8.02 -13.40 -8.17
CA PRO A 140 -7.56 -12.18 -7.51
C PRO A 140 -7.22 -12.42 -6.05
N ARG A 141 -6.07 -11.93 -5.62
CA ARG A 141 -5.60 -11.93 -4.24
C ARG A 141 -6.09 -10.68 -3.49
N PRO A 142 -5.96 -10.61 -2.17
CA PRO A 142 -6.37 -9.45 -1.37
C PRO A 142 -5.85 -8.11 -1.90
N ASN A 143 -4.58 -8.02 -2.29
CA ASN A 143 -3.99 -6.78 -2.82
C ASN A 143 -4.67 -6.30 -4.12
N TYR A 144 -5.14 -7.20 -4.97
CA TYR A 144 -5.90 -6.83 -6.17
C TYR A 144 -7.15 -6.03 -5.80
N PHE A 145 -7.95 -6.55 -4.87
CA PHE A 145 -9.18 -5.87 -4.46
C PHE A 145 -8.93 -4.59 -3.67
N ALA A 146 -7.86 -4.55 -2.86
CA ALA A 146 -7.46 -3.35 -2.13
C ALA A 146 -7.10 -2.22 -3.09
N VAL A 147 -6.26 -2.49 -4.10
CA VAL A 147 -5.88 -1.52 -5.14
C VAL A 147 -7.06 -1.16 -6.04
N LEU A 148 -7.94 -2.11 -6.35
CA LEU A 148 -9.16 -1.83 -7.10
C LEU A 148 -10.06 -0.85 -6.35
N LEU A 149 -10.23 -1.03 -5.03
CA LEU A 149 -11.04 -0.13 -4.20
C LEU A 149 -10.37 1.25 -4.08
N TRP A 150 -9.06 1.30 -3.84
CA TRP A 150 -8.27 2.53 -3.88
C TRP A 150 -8.51 3.31 -5.17
N ASN A 151 -8.33 2.64 -6.31
CA ASN A 151 -8.48 3.28 -7.62
C ASN A 151 -9.90 3.77 -7.93
N ARG A 152 -10.92 3.16 -7.32
CA ARG A 152 -12.32 3.58 -7.47
C ARG A 152 -12.72 4.75 -6.57
N LEU A 153 -12.08 4.90 -5.42
CA LEU A 153 -12.51 5.84 -4.39
C LEU A 153 -11.60 7.05 -4.26
N MET A 154 -10.27 6.84 -4.25
CA MET A 154 -9.30 7.89 -3.96
C MET A 154 -9.04 8.75 -5.20
N GLY A 155 -9.31 10.04 -5.09
CA GLY A 155 -9.03 11.02 -6.14
C GLY A 155 -7.58 11.51 -6.07
N THR A 156 -7.24 12.48 -6.92
CA THR A 156 -5.86 12.92 -7.16
C THR A 156 -5.39 14.03 -6.22
N THR A 157 -6.31 14.75 -5.55
CA THR A 157 -5.92 15.75 -4.56
C THR A 157 -5.74 15.11 -3.21
N VAL A 158 -4.55 15.26 -2.63
CA VAL A 158 -4.21 14.77 -1.30
C VAL A 158 -4.41 15.89 -0.29
N TYR A 159 -5.05 15.59 0.84
CA TYR A 159 -5.26 16.53 1.94
C TYR A 159 -4.45 16.13 3.15
N ASP A 160 -3.86 17.10 3.83
CA ASP A 160 -3.24 16.89 5.14
C ASP A 160 -4.33 16.64 6.19
N THR A 161 -4.25 15.52 6.88
CA THR A 161 -5.19 15.16 7.94
C THR A 161 -4.82 15.76 9.29
N ALA A 162 -3.61 16.30 9.43
CA ALA A 162 -2.99 16.73 10.69
C ALA A 162 -2.92 15.62 11.78
N GLU A 163 -3.27 14.37 11.41
CA GLU A 163 -3.22 13.22 12.33
C GLU A 163 -1.85 12.53 12.19
N PRO A 164 -1.13 12.30 13.30
CA PRO A 164 0.11 11.55 13.24
C PRO A 164 -0.15 10.08 12.89
N ILE A 165 0.66 9.55 11.99
CA ILE A 165 0.67 8.10 11.72
C ILE A 165 1.16 7.38 12.97
N ARG A 166 0.41 6.40 13.43
CA ARG A 166 0.71 5.57 14.59
C ARG A 166 0.04 4.21 14.47
N GLU A 167 0.52 3.23 15.20
CA GLU A 167 -0.15 1.93 15.29
C GLU A 167 -1.65 2.08 15.58
N GLY A 168 -2.47 1.41 14.80
CA GLY A 168 -3.92 1.44 14.87
C GLY A 168 -4.59 2.63 14.15
N ALA A 169 -3.83 3.62 13.67
CA ALA A 169 -4.41 4.79 13.02
C ALA A 169 -3.47 5.45 12.00
N HIS A 170 -3.35 4.84 10.80
CA HIS A 170 -2.82 5.55 9.64
C HIS A 170 -4.01 6.18 8.90
N VAL A 171 -4.12 7.50 8.96
CA VAL A 171 -5.25 8.24 8.36
C VAL A 171 -4.76 9.04 7.17
N PHE A 172 -5.37 8.80 6.01
CA PHE A 172 -5.10 9.49 4.77
C PHE A 172 -6.38 10.08 4.19
N ALA A 173 -6.28 11.23 3.51
CA ALA A 173 -7.43 11.91 2.95
C ALA A 173 -7.19 12.35 1.51
N HIS A 174 -8.12 12.03 0.63
CA HIS A 174 -8.08 12.41 -0.78
C HIS A 174 -9.41 13.03 -1.22
N SER A 175 -9.39 13.75 -2.34
CA SER A 175 -10.63 14.08 -3.05
C SER A 175 -11.33 12.80 -3.51
N ARG A 176 -12.62 12.93 -3.82
CA ARG A 176 -13.39 11.80 -4.37
C ARG A 176 -12.97 11.53 -5.82
N LYS A 177 -12.83 10.25 -6.17
CA LYS A 177 -12.50 9.81 -7.54
C LYS A 177 -13.60 10.10 -8.54
N ASP A 178 -14.86 10.11 -8.09
CA ASP A 178 -16.04 10.38 -8.95
C ASP A 178 -16.23 11.87 -9.29
N GLY A 179 -15.33 12.73 -8.82
CA GLY A 179 -15.36 14.18 -9.08
C GLY A 179 -16.41 14.96 -8.32
N LYS A 180 -17.21 14.32 -7.46
CA LYS A 180 -18.16 15.02 -6.59
C LYS A 180 -17.44 15.75 -5.46
N GLU A 181 -18.09 16.75 -4.89
CA GLU A 181 -17.62 17.40 -3.66
C GLU A 181 -17.55 16.38 -2.52
N GLY A 182 -16.51 16.50 -1.70
CA GLY A 182 -16.31 15.65 -0.53
C GLY A 182 -14.89 15.11 -0.43
N VAL A 183 -14.70 14.27 0.56
CA VAL A 183 -13.41 13.69 0.92
C VAL A 183 -13.56 12.19 1.08
N VAL A 184 -12.55 11.46 0.70
CA VAL A 184 -12.40 10.04 1.03
C VAL A 184 -11.29 9.91 2.05
N TYR A 185 -11.61 9.34 3.21
CA TYR A 185 -10.62 8.94 4.19
C TYR A 185 -10.29 7.47 4.05
N LEU A 186 -9.03 7.13 4.08
CA LEU A 186 -8.54 5.78 4.33
C LEU A 186 -7.99 5.73 5.75
N VAL A 187 -8.50 4.82 6.57
CA VAL A 187 -8.00 4.54 7.92
C VAL A 187 -7.48 3.11 7.94
N ILE A 188 -6.20 2.93 8.22
CA ILE A 188 -5.58 1.63 8.40
C ILE A 188 -5.39 1.40 9.90
N ASN A 189 -6.12 0.42 10.45
CA ASN A 189 -5.86 -0.09 11.79
C ASN A 189 -4.99 -1.34 11.66
N ASN A 190 -3.68 -1.14 11.73
CA ASN A 190 -2.67 -2.21 11.63
C ASN A 190 -2.40 -2.91 12.98
N SER A 191 -3.00 -2.45 14.08
CA SER A 191 -2.97 -3.22 15.34
C SER A 191 -3.76 -4.51 15.19
N LEU A 192 -3.21 -5.62 15.63
CA LEU A 192 -3.88 -6.92 15.58
C LEU A 192 -4.81 -7.16 16.76
N THR A 193 -4.75 -6.32 17.80
CA THR A 193 -5.47 -6.55 19.08
C THR A 193 -6.35 -5.38 19.50
N GLU A 194 -5.97 -4.15 19.12
CA GLU A 194 -6.62 -2.94 19.60
C GLU A 194 -7.54 -2.32 18.53
N ALA A 195 -8.77 -2.03 18.95
CA ALA A 195 -9.66 -1.22 18.14
C ALA A 195 -9.23 0.25 18.16
N THR A 196 -9.48 0.97 17.08
CA THR A 196 -9.28 2.43 17.03
C THR A 196 -10.60 3.17 16.83
N THR A 197 -10.66 4.41 17.22
CA THR A 197 -11.84 5.27 17.02
C THR A 197 -11.48 6.45 16.14
N VAL A 198 -12.39 6.79 15.25
CA VAL A 198 -12.33 8.00 14.42
C VAL A 198 -13.61 8.80 14.56
N GLU A 199 -13.54 10.11 14.39
CA GLU A 199 -14.70 10.99 14.42
C GLU A 199 -15.08 11.40 13.00
N LEU A 200 -16.30 11.07 12.57
CA LEU A 200 -16.80 11.46 11.26
C LEU A 200 -17.67 12.72 11.38
N PRO A 201 -17.33 13.80 10.64
CA PRO A 201 -18.09 15.06 10.74
C PRO A 201 -19.48 14.98 10.12
N LYS A 202 -19.74 14.02 9.25
CA LYS A 202 -21.02 13.75 8.59
C LYS A 202 -21.15 12.28 8.22
N SER A 203 -22.36 11.85 7.83
CA SER A 203 -22.60 10.47 7.36
C SER A 203 -21.77 10.15 6.11
N ALA A 204 -21.35 8.91 5.98
CA ALA A 204 -20.46 8.42 4.94
C ALA A 204 -20.90 7.07 4.38
N GLU A 205 -20.42 6.76 3.19
CA GLU A 205 -20.36 5.39 2.68
C GLU A 205 -19.09 4.73 3.22
N ARG A 206 -19.23 3.58 3.89
CA ARG A 206 -18.13 2.85 4.50
C ARG A 206 -17.78 1.58 3.73
N TYR A 207 -16.50 1.38 3.47
CA TYR A 207 -15.91 0.20 2.84
C TYR A 207 -14.83 -0.36 3.77
N THR A 208 -15.14 -1.39 4.55
CA THR A 208 -14.19 -2.00 5.49
C THR A 208 -13.65 -3.30 4.93
N LEU A 209 -12.33 -3.37 4.73
CA LEU A 209 -11.58 -4.54 4.33
C LEU A 209 -11.03 -5.26 5.56
N ALA A 210 -11.14 -6.58 5.59
CA ALA A 210 -10.58 -7.45 6.61
C ALA A 210 -10.25 -8.82 6.03
N GLY A 211 -9.32 -9.55 6.64
CA GLY A 211 -9.12 -10.96 6.32
C GLY A 211 -10.36 -11.79 6.68
N GLU A 212 -10.68 -12.81 5.91
CA GLU A 212 -11.82 -13.69 6.19
C GLU A 212 -11.70 -14.31 7.59
N GLY A 213 -12.80 -14.27 8.34
CA GLY A 213 -12.82 -14.72 9.74
C GLY A 213 -11.96 -13.89 10.71
N GLY A 214 -11.53 -12.68 10.33
CA GLY A 214 -10.62 -11.85 11.12
C GLY A 214 -9.16 -12.32 11.07
N ASN A 215 -8.84 -13.28 10.22
CA ASN A 215 -7.48 -13.81 10.08
C ASN A 215 -6.67 -12.96 9.09
N VAL A 216 -5.65 -12.27 9.57
CA VAL A 216 -4.77 -11.46 8.70
C VAL A 216 -4.01 -12.28 7.66
N ARG A 217 -3.82 -13.59 7.90
CA ARG A 217 -3.19 -14.52 6.95
C ARG A 217 -4.19 -15.23 6.04
N ALA A 218 -5.45 -14.76 5.97
CA ALA A 218 -6.42 -15.32 5.05
C ALA A 218 -6.07 -14.97 3.59
N ALA A 219 -6.17 -15.96 2.71
CA ALA A 219 -6.03 -15.76 1.27
C ALA A 219 -7.27 -15.06 0.66
N VAL A 220 -8.39 -15.07 1.37
CA VAL A 220 -9.62 -14.36 1.00
C VAL A 220 -9.79 -13.14 1.90
N MET A 221 -10.07 -12.00 1.27
CA MET A 221 -10.42 -10.76 1.95
C MET A 221 -11.92 -10.53 1.89
N THR A 222 -12.47 -9.86 2.89
CA THR A 222 -13.87 -9.44 2.93
C THR A 222 -14.01 -7.93 2.75
N LEU A 223 -15.14 -7.52 2.17
CA LEU A 223 -15.61 -6.13 2.18
C LEU A 223 -16.91 -6.08 3.00
N ASN A 224 -16.92 -5.31 4.07
CA ASN A 224 -18.06 -5.22 5.00
C ASN A 224 -18.56 -6.61 5.43
N GLY A 225 -17.63 -7.56 5.66
CA GLY A 225 -17.91 -8.95 6.06
C GLY A 225 -18.31 -9.91 4.93
N LYS A 226 -18.43 -9.44 3.68
CA LYS A 226 -18.72 -10.30 2.51
C LYS A 226 -17.44 -10.67 1.78
N PRO A 227 -17.16 -11.96 1.50
CA PRO A 227 -15.97 -12.37 0.77
C PRO A 227 -15.85 -11.72 -0.61
N LEU A 228 -14.66 -11.26 -0.95
CA LEU A 228 -14.32 -10.76 -2.28
C LEU A 228 -13.72 -11.91 -3.11
N VAL A 229 -14.57 -12.54 -3.89
CA VAL A 229 -14.22 -13.64 -4.80
C VAL A 229 -14.90 -13.42 -6.14
N LEU A 230 -14.35 -14.00 -7.21
CA LEU A 230 -14.97 -13.93 -8.53
C LEU A 230 -16.31 -14.68 -8.53
N GLY A 231 -17.29 -14.09 -9.18
CA GLY A 231 -18.56 -14.71 -9.45
C GLY A 231 -18.52 -15.60 -10.72
N ALA A 232 -19.70 -16.07 -11.13
CA ALA A 232 -19.84 -16.86 -12.33
C ALA A 232 -19.31 -16.13 -13.57
N GLY A 233 -18.57 -16.84 -14.44
CA GLY A 233 -17.95 -16.27 -15.62
C GLY A 233 -16.82 -15.27 -15.31
N ASN A 234 -16.17 -15.42 -14.17
CA ASN A 234 -15.09 -14.55 -13.70
C ASN A 234 -15.54 -13.08 -13.48
N SER A 235 -16.81 -12.85 -13.18
CA SER A 235 -17.30 -11.51 -12.87
C SER A 235 -16.73 -11.01 -11.53
N LEU A 236 -16.32 -9.74 -11.50
CA LEU A 236 -15.91 -9.09 -10.26
C LEU A 236 -17.10 -8.97 -9.29
N PRO A 237 -16.87 -9.17 -7.98
CA PRO A 237 -17.90 -8.92 -6.97
C PRO A 237 -18.30 -7.44 -6.94
N GLU A 238 -19.54 -7.18 -6.54
CA GLU A 238 -19.97 -5.81 -6.28
C GLU A 238 -19.26 -5.26 -5.04
N LEU A 239 -18.64 -4.10 -5.18
CA LEU A 239 -18.02 -3.36 -4.07
C LEU A 239 -19.07 -2.42 -3.44
N THR A 240 -19.99 -3.00 -2.67
CA THR A 240 -21.11 -2.26 -2.07
C THR A 240 -20.73 -1.65 -0.73
N PRO A 241 -20.92 -0.34 -0.52
CA PRO A 241 -20.70 0.29 0.79
C PRO A 241 -21.75 -0.15 1.82
N ALA A 242 -21.40 0.06 3.08
CA ALA A 242 -22.35 0.13 4.18
C ALA A 242 -22.61 1.60 4.53
N ALA A 243 -23.83 1.93 4.93
CA ALA A 243 -24.11 3.27 5.46
C ALA A 243 -23.41 3.46 6.81
N GLN A 244 -22.86 4.63 7.05
CA GLN A 244 -22.23 5.01 8.31
C GLN A 244 -22.73 6.39 8.72
N GLU A 245 -23.33 6.48 9.90
CA GLU A 245 -23.74 7.77 10.46
C GLU A 245 -22.54 8.58 10.95
N ALA A 246 -22.74 9.90 11.03
CA ALA A 246 -21.78 10.84 11.64
C ALA A 246 -21.53 10.51 13.11
N GLY A 247 -20.39 10.95 13.63
CA GLY A 247 -19.99 10.77 15.04
C GLY A 247 -18.83 9.78 15.19
N THR A 248 -18.65 9.30 16.43
CA THR A 248 -17.57 8.39 16.79
C THR A 248 -17.78 7.00 16.18
N VAL A 249 -16.84 6.53 15.40
CA VAL A 249 -16.85 5.20 14.77
C VAL A 249 -15.70 4.37 15.30
N THR A 250 -16.01 3.17 15.78
CA THR A 250 -15.00 2.19 16.22
C THR A 250 -14.65 1.26 15.06
N LEU A 251 -13.36 1.17 14.76
CA LEU A 251 -12.78 0.29 13.76
C LEU A 251 -12.11 -0.90 14.46
N ALA A 252 -12.49 -2.10 14.06
CA ALA A 252 -11.92 -3.32 14.61
C ALA A 252 -10.41 -3.40 14.34
N PRO A 253 -9.67 -4.18 15.15
CA PRO A 253 -8.28 -4.51 14.86
C PRO A 253 -8.12 -5.11 13.46
N ALA A 254 -6.95 -4.91 12.86
CA ALA A 254 -6.57 -5.49 11.58
C ALA A 254 -7.57 -5.17 10.45
N THR A 255 -8.00 -3.90 10.32
CA THR A 255 -8.89 -3.46 9.25
C THR A 255 -8.35 -2.27 8.48
N CYS A 256 -8.68 -2.20 7.18
CA CYS A 256 -8.49 -1.01 6.36
C CYS A 256 -9.88 -0.50 5.95
N THR A 257 -10.21 0.73 6.31
CA THR A 257 -11.56 1.27 6.07
C THR A 257 -11.49 2.56 5.25
N PHE A 258 -12.26 2.59 4.16
CA PHE A 258 -12.50 3.82 3.42
C PHE A 258 -13.84 4.42 3.85
N PHE A 259 -13.87 5.74 4.04
CA PHE A 259 -15.08 6.52 4.27
C PHE A 259 -15.21 7.55 3.15
N VAL A 260 -16.31 7.48 2.40
CA VAL A 260 -16.62 8.43 1.33
C VAL A 260 -17.67 9.41 1.86
N LEU A 261 -17.26 10.68 2.05
CA LEU A 261 -18.08 11.77 2.59
C LEU A 261 -18.52 12.71 1.48
#